data_aff51b089b530b1176b6d08cf4974ce4
#
_entry.id   aff51b089b530b1176b6d08cf4974ce4
#
_cell.length_a   1.000
_cell.length_b   1.000
_cell.length_c   1.000
_cell.angle_alpha   90.00
_cell.angle_beta   90.00
_cell.angle_gamma   90.00
#
_symmetry.space_group_name_H-M   'P 1'
#
loop_
_entity.id
_entity.type
_entity.pdbx_description
1 polymer ?
#
loop_
_entity_poly.entity_id
_entity_poly.type
_entity_poly.pdbx_seq_one_letter_code
_entity_poly.pdbx_strand_id
1 'polypeptide(L)'
;MSGTDLTGLMSELPDGMVVTDPDILAGYRQDRANDPDAGTPLALIRPTTTAEVQTAVRWCAENKTPIITRGAGTSLSGGSTAVDGAVMISTEKMRELVIDTATRTAVTQPGLFNSEVKAAAAANGLWYPPDPSSFEICSIGGNVATNAGGLCCVKYGVTTDYVLGLEVVLADGRAVRVGGKQLKDSAGLPLTKLFVGSEGLLGIITEVTLRLLPPQAPACTVVGTFASVSYTHLTLPTSDLV
;
A
#
# COMPACT_ATOMS: atom_id res chain seq x y z
N MET A 1 -33.04 0.93 -11.71
CA MET A 1 -31.95 1.94 -11.60
C MET A 1 -31.35 2.04 -12.99
N SER A 2 -31.34 3.22 -13.64
CA SER A 2 -30.63 3.41 -14.91
C SER A 2 -29.16 3.17 -14.67
N GLY A 3 -28.58 2.20 -15.35
CA GLY A 3 -27.16 1.89 -15.22
C GLY A 3 -26.34 3.15 -15.55
N THR A 4 -25.35 3.46 -14.73
CA THR A 4 -24.41 4.54 -15.01
C THR A 4 -23.71 4.22 -16.33
N ASP A 5 -23.78 5.16 -17.29
CA ASP A 5 -23.15 4.99 -18.60
C ASP A 5 -21.64 5.19 -18.47
N LEU A 6 -20.88 4.13 -18.73
CA LEU A 6 -19.40 4.11 -18.65
C LEU A 6 -18.73 4.57 -19.95
N THR A 7 -19.49 4.92 -20.99
CA THR A 7 -18.94 5.28 -22.31
C THR A 7 -17.94 6.43 -22.23
N GLY A 8 -18.26 7.47 -21.43
CA GLY A 8 -17.34 8.58 -21.20
C GLY A 8 -16.03 8.14 -20.57
N LEU A 9 -16.09 7.32 -19.52
CA LEU A 9 -14.90 6.79 -18.84
C LEU A 9 -14.03 5.94 -19.79
N MET A 10 -14.66 5.08 -20.59
CA MET A 10 -13.97 4.24 -21.57
C MET A 10 -13.31 5.05 -22.69
N SER A 11 -13.87 6.21 -23.05
CA SER A 11 -13.28 7.07 -24.09
C SER A 11 -12.08 7.91 -23.61
N GLU A 12 -11.97 8.15 -22.29
CA GLU A 12 -10.91 8.95 -21.69
C GLU A 12 -9.71 8.12 -21.23
N LEU A 13 -9.87 6.81 -21.10
CA LEU A 13 -8.83 5.89 -20.64
C LEU A 13 -8.38 4.96 -21.78
N PRO A 14 -7.14 4.45 -21.73
CA PRO A 14 -6.64 3.49 -22.71
C PRO A 14 -7.53 2.26 -22.86
N ASP A 15 -7.58 1.71 -24.08
CA ASP A 15 -8.33 0.50 -24.39
C ASP A 15 -7.96 -0.67 -23.46
N GLY A 16 -8.98 -1.35 -22.93
CA GLY A 16 -8.83 -2.50 -22.03
C GLY A 16 -8.44 -2.15 -20.58
N MET A 17 -8.31 -0.86 -20.24
CA MET A 17 -8.07 -0.44 -18.86
C MET A 17 -9.34 -0.52 -18.00
N VAL A 18 -10.49 -0.23 -18.58
CA VAL A 18 -11.80 -0.35 -17.92
C VAL A 18 -12.37 -1.73 -18.25
N VAL A 19 -12.53 -2.55 -17.23
CA VAL A 19 -13.03 -3.92 -17.33
C VAL A 19 -14.43 -4.00 -16.73
N THR A 20 -15.39 -4.51 -17.51
CA THR A 20 -16.80 -4.68 -17.12
C THR A 20 -17.24 -6.13 -17.17
N ASP A 21 -16.35 -7.05 -17.52
CA ASP A 21 -16.61 -8.48 -17.58
C ASP A 21 -16.98 -9.02 -16.19
N PRO A 22 -18.20 -9.57 -16.00
CA PRO A 22 -18.67 -10.05 -14.70
C PRO A 22 -17.79 -11.14 -14.10
N ASP A 23 -17.20 -12.01 -14.91
CA ASP A 23 -16.36 -13.11 -14.43
C ASP A 23 -15.04 -12.56 -13.85
N ILE A 24 -14.50 -11.51 -14.45
CA ILE A 24 -13.33 -10.81 -13.94
C ILE A 24 -13.70 -10.04 -12.67
N LEU A 25 -14.80 -9.29 -12.69
CA LEU A 25 -15.26 -8.50 -11.55
C LEU A 25 -15.50 -9.37 -10.31
N ALA A 26 -16.01 -10.58 -10.49
CA ALA A 26 -16.25 -11.54 -9.39
C ALA A 26 -14.99 -11.82 -8.57
N GLY A 27 -13.80 -11.85 -9.20
CA GLY A 27 -12.51 -12.06 -8.53
C GLY A 27 -12.04 -10.87 -7.67
N TYR A 28 -12.66 -9.71 -7.85
CA TYR A 28 -12.28 -8.47 -7.14
C TYR A 28 -13.28 -8.04 -6.07
N ARG A 29 -14.40 -8.77 -5.92
CA ARG A 29 -15.49 -8.38 -4.99
C ARG A 29 -15.06 -8.32 -3.53
N GLN A 30 -14.17 -9.20 -3.12
CA GLN A 30 -13.81 -9.40 -1.71
C GLN A 30 -12.30 -9.23 -1.48
N ASP A 31 -11.94 -8.78 -0.30
CA ASP A 31 -10.62 -8.97 0.28
C ASP A 31 -10.63 -10.20 1.22
N ARG A 32 -9.63 -10.35 2.08
CA ARG A 32 -9.58 -11.48 3.03
C ARG A 32 -10.52 -11.33 4.24
N ALA A 33 -11.25 -10.23 4.37
CA ALA A 33 -12.35 -10.13 5.34
C ALA A 33 -13.49 -11.09 5.01
N ASN A 34 -13.61 -11.51 3.73
CA ASN A 34 -14.63 -12.43 3.23
C ASN A 34 -16.06 -11.99 3.61
N ASP A 35 -16.36 -10.70 3.40
CA ASP A 35 -17.68 -10.15 3.69
C ASP A 35 -18.75 -10.81 2.81
N PRO A 36 -19.73 -11.52 3.40
CA PRO A 36 -20.80 -12.16 2.63
C PRO A 36 -21.67 -11.16 1.87
N ASP A 37 -21.77 -9.92 2.35
CA ASP A 37 -22.57 -8.85 1.78
C ASP A 37 -21.83 -8.02 0.74
N ALA A 38 -20.63 -8.47 0.30
CA ALA A 38 -19.87 -7.80 -0.74
C ALA A 38 -20.70 -7.59 -2.01
N GLY A 39 -20.76 -6.34 -2.46
CA GLY A 39 -21.45 -5.94 -3.67
C GLY A 39 -20.72 -6.36 -4.96
N THR A 40 -21.22 -5.87 -6.09
CA THR A 40 -20.59 -6.04 -7.40
C THR A 40 -20.25 -4.65 -7.96
N PRO A 41 -18.97 -4.38 -8.28
CA PRO A 41 -18.60 -3.08 -8.84
C PRO A 41 -19.15 -2.94 -10.27
N LEU A 42 -19.40 -1.71 -10.72
CA LEU A 42 -19.79 -1.38 -12.09
C LEU A 42 -18.66 -1.69 -13.07
N ALA A 43 -17.44 -1.37 -12.67
CA ALA A 43 -16.23 -1.56 -13.47
C ALA A 43 -15.01 -1.70 -12.57
N LEU A 44 -13.98 -2.34 -13.10
CA LEU A 44 -12.64 -2.39 -12.56
C LEU A 44 -11.72 -1.57 -13.48
N ILE A 45 -11.00 -0.61 -12.91
CA ILE A 45 -9.98 0.18 -13.61
C ILE A 45 -8.61 -0.27 -13.11
N ARG A 46 -7.68 -0.54 -14.04
CA ARG A 46 -6.32 -0.99 -13.74
C ARG A 46 -5.29 -0.01 -14.30
N PRO A 47 -5.14 1.20 -13.70
CA PRO A 47 -4.23 2.21 -14.17
C PRO A 47 -2.77 1.79 -14.03
N THR A 48 -1.91 2.40 -14.85
CA THR A 48 -0.46 2.27 -14.81
C THR A 48 0.23 3.57 -14.38
N THR A 49 -0.49 4.69 -14.49
CA THR A 49 0.02 6.04 -14.22
C THR A 49 -0.90 6.83 -13.28
N THR A 50 -0.32 7.82 -12.61
CA THR A 50 -1.09 8.78 -11.79
C THR A 50 -2.12 9.54 -12.63
N ALA A 51 -1.80 9.90 -13.88
CA ALA A 51 -2.70 10.63 -14.76
C ALA A 51 -3.99 9.83 -15.06
N GLU A 52 -3.87 8.53 -15.26
CA GLU A 52 -5.02 7.64 -15.48
C GLU A 52 -5.90 7.53 -14.22
N VAL A 53 -5.27 7.46 -13.02
CA VAL A 53 -6.00 7.52 -11.74
C VAL A 53 -6.75 8.85 -11.62
N GLN A 54 -6.11 9.98 -11.95
CA GLN A 54 -6.75 11.30 -11.91
C GLN A 54 -7.96 11.38 -12.83
N THR A 55 -7.86 10.83 -14.04
CA THR A 55 -8.97 10.77 -15.00
C THR A 55 -10.14 9.96 -14.45
N ALA A 56 -9.86 8.76 -13.93
CA ALA A 56 -10.87 7.90 -13.33
C ALA A 56 -11.57 8.56 -12.13
N VAL A 57 -10.81 9.22 -11.25
CA VAL A 57 -11.35 9.90 -10.07
C VAL A 57 -12.23 11.09 -10.47
N ARG A 58 -11.79 11.93 -11.44
CA ARG A 58 -12.60 13.06 -11.92
C ARG A 58 -13.91 12.59 -12.50
N TRP A 59 -13.87 11.57 -13.37
CA TRP A 59 -15.09 11.01 -13.94
C TRP A 59 -16.05 10.51 -12.86
N CYS A 60 -15.53 9.77 -11.85
CA CYS A 60 -16.35 9.28 -10.73
C CYS A 60 -16.96 10.44 -9.91
N ALA A 61 -16.19 11.49 -9.65
CA ALA A 61 -16.67 12.67 -8.92
C ALA A 61 -17.80 13.40 -9.67
N GLU A 62 -17.64 13.61 -10.99
CA GLU A 62 -18.63 14.25 -11.85
C GLU A 62 -19.94 13.44 -11.94
N ASN A 63 -19.82 12.11 -11.98
CA ASN A 63 -20.96 11.19 -12.07
C ASN A 63 -21.50 10.75 -10.70
N LYS A 64 -20.92 11.25 -9.58
CA LYS A 64 -21.29 10.88 -8.21
C LYS A 64 -21.22 9.36 -7.98
N THR A 65 -20.28 8.71 -8.63
CA THR A 65 -20.05 7.28 -8.55
C THR A 65 -19.07 6.98 -7.42
N PRO A 66 -19.41 6.11 -6.45
CA PRO A 66 -18.49 5.73 -5.40
C PRO A 66 -17.24 5.04 -5.95
N ILE A 67 -16.11 5.24 -5.26
CA ILE A 67 -14.82 4.62 -5.60
C ILE A 67 -14.41 3.64 -4.51
N ILE A 68 -13.97 2.46 -4.90
CA ILE A 68 -13.27 1.51 -4.03
C ILE A 68 -11.84 1.38 -4.53
N THR A 69 -10.88 1.71 -3.68
CA THR A 69 -9.46 1.51 -3.99
C THR A 69 -9.01 0.12 -3.59
N ARG A 70 -8.29 -0.57 -4.48
CA ARG A 70 -7.79 -1.92 -4.22
C ARG A 70 -6.29 -2.01 -4.48
N GLY A 71 -5.56 -2.53 -3.50
CA GLY A 71 -4.21 -3.06 -3.66
C GLY A 71 -4.26 -4.56 -3.96
N ALA A 72 -3.49 -5.37 -3.23
CA ALA A 72 -3.49 -6.83 -3.40
C ALA A 72 -4.69 -7.56 -2.76
N GLY A 73 -5.58 -6.87 -2.05
CA GLY A 73 -6.76 -7.46 -1.40
C GLY A 73 -6.43 -8.41 -0.26
N THR A 74 -5.29 -8.22 0.42
CA THR A 74 -4.84 -9.07 1.53
C THR A 74 -5.28 -8.57 2.91
N SER A 75 -6.02 -7.46 2.98
CA SER A 75 -6.56 -6.89 4.22
C SER A 75 -7.63 -7.78 4.83
N LEU A 76 -7.74 -7.72 6.16
CA LEU A 76 -8.78 -8.37 6.94
C LEU A 76 -9.88 -7.39 7.40
N SER A 77 -9.78 -6.11 7.02
CA SER A 77 -10.69 -5.05 7.47
C SER A 77 -11.83 -4.72 6.50
N GLY A 78 -11.83 -5.31 5.30
CA GLY A 78 -12.89 -5.07 4.31
C GLY A 78 -12.71 -3.78 3.50
N GLY A 79 -11.60 -3.05 3.67
CA GLY A 79 -11.38 -1.74 3.03
C GLY A 79 -11.35 -1.76 1.50
N SER A 80 -11.16 -2.93 0.88
CA SER A 80 -11.25 -3.12 -0.57
C SER A 80 -12.41 -4.02 -1.01
N THR A 81 -13.38 -4.27 -0.12
CA THR A 81 -14.61 -5.00 -0.45
C THR A 81 -15.49 -4.15 -1.38
N ALA A 82 -16.01 -4.76 -2.42
CA ALA A 82 -16.81 -4.05 -3.41
C ALA A 82 -18.17 -3.63 -2.85
N VAL A 83 -18.64 -2.49 -3.30
CA VAL A 83 -19.98 -1.96 -3.05
C VAL A 83 -20.72 -1.87 -4.37
N ASP A 84 -22.01 -2.19 -4.37
CA ASP A 84 -22.84 -2.09 -5.55
C ASP A 84 -22.85 -0.68 -6.12
N GLY A 85 -22.69 -0.57 -7.43
CA GLY A 85 -22.68 0.72 -8.10
C GLY A 85 -21.37 1.51 -7.97
N ALA A 86 -20.33 0.96 -7.33
CA ALA A 86 -19.02 1.60 -7.23
C ALA A 86 -18.12 1.25 -8.43
N VAL A 87 -17.19 2.12 -8.75
CA VAL A 87 -16.04 1.84 -9.60
C VAL A 87 -14.87 1.40 -8.73
N MET A 88 -14.27 0.26 -9.05
CA MET A 88 -13.07 -0.21 -8.36
C MET A 88 -11.82 0.22 -9.12
N ILE A 89 -10.88 0.85 -8.42
CA ILE A 89 -9.57 1.23 -8.97
C ILE A 89 -8.50 0.35 -8.32
N SER A 90 -7.94 -0.57 -9.10
CA SER A 90 -6.87 -1.47 -8.66
C SER A 90 -5.51 -0.93 -9.06
N THR A 91 -4.63 -0.75 -8.07
CA THR A 91 -3.26 -0.25 -8.31
C THR A 91 -2.29 -1.33 -8.77
N GLU A 92 -2.74 -2.56 -9.02
CA GLU A 92 -1.90 -3.74 -9.30
C GLU A 92 -0.95 -3.59 -10.50
N LYS A 93 -1.28 -2.71 -11.46
CA LYS A 93 -0.46 -2.43 -12.66
C LYS A 93 0.53 -1.30 -12.47
N MET A 94 0.45 -0.56 -11.37
CA MET A 94 1.40 0.50 -11.00
C MET A 94 2.61 -0.13 -10.30
N ARG A 95 3.69 -0.42 -11.06
CA ARG A 95 4.76 -1.32 -10.59
C ARG A 95 6.19 -0.79 -10.81
N GLU A 96 6.37 0.51 -10.93
CA GLU A 96 7.69 1.11 -11.05
C GLU A 96 8.43 1.13 -9.72
N LEU A 97 9.75 0.95 -9.75
CA LEU A 97 10.62 0.98 -8.58
C LEU A 97 11.98 1.59 -8.94
N VAL A 98 12.41 2.54 -8.15
CA VAL A 98 13.76 3.13 -8.21
C VAL A 98 14.39 3.07 -6.84
N ILE A 99 15.56 2.41 -6.72
CA ILE A 99 16.38 2.40 -5.51
C ILE A 99 17.48 3.45 -5.64
N ASP A 100 17.56 4.34 -4.67
CA ASP A 100 18.61 5.34 -4.54
C ASP A 100 19.50 4.97 -3.33
N THR A 101 20.66 4.39 -3.63
CA THR A 101 21.61 3.92 -2.60
C THR A 101 22.29 5.08 -1.86
N ALA A 102 22.45 6.24 -2.51
CA ALA A 102 23.08 7.41 -1.91
C ALA A 102 22.22 8.02 -0.80
N THR A 103 20.91 8.10 -1.04
CA THR A 103 19.94 8.59 -0.06
C THR A 103 19.31 7.50 0.77
N ARG A 104 19.58 6.23 0.44
CA ARG A 104 18.94 5.05 1.04
C ARG A 104 17.42 5.14 1.01
N THR A 105 16.89 5.42 -0.16
CA THR A 105 15.45 5.51 -0.37
C THR A 105 15.02 4.61 -1.53
N ALA A 106 13.76 4.16 -1.49
CA ALA A 106 13.07 3.55 -2.60
C ALA A 106 11.89 4.44 -2.99
N VAL A 107 11.81 4.82 -4.25
CA VAL A 107 10.59 5.41 -4.83
C VAL A 107 9.87 4.29 -5.56
N THR A 108 8.66 3.99 -5.15
CA THR A 108 7.90 2.84 -5.63
C THR A 108 6.46 3.20 -5.93
N GLN A 109 5.90 2.60 -6.96
CA GLN A 109 4.46 2.63 -7.21
C GLN A 109 3.74 1.61 -6.31
N PRO A 110 2.44 1.84 -5.98
CA PRO A 110 1.70 1.13 -4.94
C PRO A 110 1.43 -0.35 -5.23
N GLY A 111 1.45 -0.78 -6.48
CA GLY A 111 1.12 -2.15 -6.90
C GLY A 111 2.26 -3.17 -6.72
N LEU A 112 3.48 -2.73 -6.41
CA LEU A 112 4.58 -3.64 -6.11
C LEU A 112 4.32 -4.39 -4.81
N PHE A 113 4.73 -5.66 -4.78
CA PHE A 113 4.67 -6.45 -3.56
C PHE A 113 5.78 -6.04 -2.58
N ASN A 114 5.51 -6.19 -1.30
CA ASN A 114 6.48 -5.94 -0.24
C ASN A 114 7.76 -6.77 -0.46
N SER A 115 7.62 -8.04 -0.81
CA SER A 115 8.73 -8.95 -1.12
C SER A 115 9.62 -8.45 -2.27
N GLU A 116 9.04 -7.84 -3.29
CA GLU A 116 9.81 -7.32 -4.44
C GLU A 116 10.66 -6.11 -4.03
N VAL A 117 10.08 -5.20 -3.23
CA VAL A 117 10.82 -4.05 -2.69
C VAL A 117 11.94 -4.53 -1.76
N LYS A 118 11.69 -5.54 -0.91
CA LYS A 118 12.72 -6.16 -0.05
C LYS A 118 13.84 -6.77 -0.89
N ALA A 119 13.51 -7.53 -1.92
CA ALA A 119 14.48 -8.17 -2.81
C ALA A 119 15.33 -7.13 -3.55
N ALA A 120 14.71 -6.08 -4.09
CA ALA A 120 15.41 -4.98 -4.75
C ALA A 120 16.32 -4.21 -3.79
N ALA A 121 15.86 -3.93 -2.57
CA ALA A 121 16.68 -3.29 -1.55
C ALA A 121 17.91 -4.16 -1.20
N ALA A 122 17.71 -5.46 -0.99
CA ALA A 122 18.79 -6.41 -0.66
C ALA A 122 19.82 -6.51 -1.81
N ALA A 123 19.39 -6.53 -3.06
CA ALA A 123 20.27 -6.52 -4.24
C ALA A 123 21.16 -5.25 -4.30
N ASN A 124 20.75 -4.17 -3.64
CA ASN A 124 21.49 -2.91 -3.53
C ASN A 124 22.20 -2.73 -2.18
N GLY A 125 22.35 -3.79 -1.37
CA GLY A 125 23.00 -3.74 -0.06
C GLY A 125 22.23 -2.92 0.98
N LEU A 126 20.90 -2.87 0.86
CA LEU A 126 19.99 -2.17 1.75
C LEU A 126 18.89 -3.12 2.25
N TRP A 127 18.10 -2.65 3.20
CA TRP A 127 17.03 -3.43 3.80
C TRP A 127 15.77 -2.59 4.04
N TYR A 128 14.60 -3.18 3.72
CA TYR A 128 13.28 -2.63 4.05
C TYR A 128 12.66 -3.46 5.18
N PRO A 129 12.54 -2.91 6.43
CA PRO A 129 12.14 -3.67 7.59
C PRO A 129 10.69 -4.16 7.63
N PRO A 130 9.64 -3.38 7.29
CA PRO A 130 8.25 -3.81 7.47
C PRO A 130 7.98 -5.17 6.80
N ASP A 131 7.44 -6.11 7.59
CA ASP A 131 7.27 -7.50 7.20
C ASP A 131 5.91 -8.06 7.67
N PRO A 132 4.77 -7.51 7.19
CA PRO A 132 3.47 -8.08 7.50
C PRO A 132 3.45 -9.58 7.15
N SER A 133 2.63 -10.37 7.86
CA SER A 133 2.55 -11.83 7.63
C SER A 133 2.25 -12.20 6.17
N SER A 134 1.66 -11.29 5.43
CA SER A 134 1.38 -11.41 3.99
C SER A 134 2.45 -10.78 3.09
N PHE A 135 3.67 -10.53 3.57
CA PHE A 135 4.70 -9.74 2.86
C PHE A 135 5.01 -10.25 1.44
N GLU A 136 4.81 -11.53 1.19
CA GLU A 136 5.05 -12.13 -0.13
C GLU A 136 4.03 -11.68 -1.18
N ILE A 137 2.82 -11.34 -0.77
CA ILE A 137 1.67 -11.09 -1.66
C ILE A 137 0.95 -9.76 -1.39
N CYS A 138 1.26 -9.04 -0.32
CA CYS A 138 0.68 -7.73 -0.06
C CYS A 138 1.40 -6.64 -0.86
N SER A 139 0.64 -5.64 -1.31
CA SER A 139 1.18 -4.51 -2.06
C SER A 139 1.66 -3.39 -1.14
N ILE A 140 2.64 -2.60 -1.60
CA ILE A 140 3.14 -1.43 -0.87
C ILE A 140 2.03 -0.41 -0.61
N GLY A 141 1.17 -0.14 -1.61
CA GLY A 141 0.04 0.78 -1.42
C GLY A 141 -0.94 0.29 -0.35
N GLY A 142 -1.22 -1.03 -0.32
CA GLY A 142 -2.02 -1.65 0.74
C GLY A 142 -1.35 -1.54 2.11
N ASN A 143 -0.04 -1.79 2.20
CA ASN A 143 0.70 -1.65 3.45
C ASN A 143 0.67 -0.20 3.99
N VAL A 144 0.79 0.79 3.11
CA VAL A 144 0.70 2.20 3.48
C VAL A 144 -0.73 2.54 3.90
N ALA A 145 -1.74 2.12 3.13
CA ALA A 145 -3.15 2.40 3.42
C ALA A 145 -3.60 1.83 4.78
N THR A 146 -3.09 0.66 5.18
CA THR A 146 -3.45 0.01 6.45
C THR A 146 -2.44 0.24 7.58
N ASN A 147 -1.36 0.98 7.32
CA ASN A 147 -0.21 1.11 8.22
C ASN A 147 0.28 -0.26 8.71
N ALA A 148 0.53 -1.17 7.77
CA ALA A 148 0.79 -2.57 8.08
C ALA A 148 2.00 -2.76 8.99
N GLY A 149 1.82 -3.62 10.00
CA GLY A 149 2.86 -4.09 10.90
C GLY A 149 3.23 -5.56 10.64
N GLY A 150 4.27 -6.05 11.29
CA GLY A 150 4.76 -7.43 11.18
C GLY A 150 5.69 -7.81 12.32
N LEU A 151 6.38 -8.94 12.18
CA LEU A 151 7.25 -9.50 13.23
C LEU A 151 8.40 -8.57 13.64
N CYS A 152 9.00 -7.86 12.69
CA CYS A 152 10.10 -6.93 12.96
C CYS A 152 9.65 -5.62 13.64
N CYS A 153 8.35 -5.35 13.70
CA CYS A 153 7.82 -4.03 14.07
C CYS A 153 8.05 -3.63 15.52
N VAL A 154 8.17 -4.59 16.43
CA VAL A 154 8.47 -4.31 17.86
C VAL A 154 9.80 -3.56 18.01
N LYS A 155 10.80 -3.93 17.20
CA LYS A 155 12.12 -3.28 17.21
C LYS A 155 12.23 -2.14 16.21
N TYR A 156 11.70 -2.32 15.01
CA TYR A 156 12.00 -1.43 13.89
C TYR A 156 10.87 -0.48 13.53
N GLY A 157 9.70 -0.60 14.14
CA GLY A 157 8.54 0.21 13.82
C GLY A 157 7.67 -0.39 12.71
N VAL A 158 6.60 0.30 12.36
CA VAL A 158 5.59 -0.10 11.37
C VAL A 158 5.78 0.68 10.06
N THR A 159 4.90 0.47 9.09
CA THR A 159 5.02 1.09 7.76
C THR A 159 5.16 2.61 7.82
N THR A 160 4.41 3.32 8.69
CA THR A 160 4.49 4.79 8.83
C THR A 160 5.89 5.30 9.16
N ASP A 161 6.72 4.51 9.85
CA ASP A 161 8.07 4.89 10.24
C ASP A 161 9.05 4.87 9.06
N TYR A 162 8.64 4.29 7.94
CA TYR A 162 9.43 4.18 6.71
C TYR A 162 8.89 5.01 5.56
N VAL A 163 7.69 5.56 5.64
CA VAL A 163 7.13 6.43 4.61
C VAL A 163 7.66 7.84 4.78
N LEU A 164 8.52 8.27 3.85
CA LEU A 164 9.08 9.63 3.81
C LEU A 164 8.23 10.58 2.97
N GLY A 165 7.62 10.08 1.90
CA GLY A 165 6.80 10.89 0.99
C GLY A 165 5.77 10.05 0.27
N LEU A 166 4.73 10.72 -0.20
CA LEU A 166 3.64 10.13 -0.96
C LEU A 166 3.23 11.04 -2.12
N GLU A 167 2.81 10.45 -3.23
CA GLU A 167 1.92 11.09 -4.19
C GLU A 167 0.53 10.49 -4.03
N VAL A 168 -0.48 11.36 -3.91
CA VAL A 168 -1.86 10.94 -3.63
C VAL A 168 -2.81 11.70 -4.55
N VAL A 169 -3.73 10.99 -5.19
CA VAL A 169 -4.84 11.57 -5.93
C VAL A 169 -6.02 11.77 -4.99
N LEU A 170 -6.41 13.02 -4.80
CA LEU A 170 -7.54 13.42 -3.94
C LEU A 170 -8.88 13.19 -4.63
N ALA A 171 -9.97 13.28 -3.88
CA ALA A 171 -11.34 13.06 -4.37
C ALA A 171 -11.78 14.00 -5.52
N ASP A 172 -11.12 15.14 -5.68
CA ASP A 172 -11.33 16.08 -6.80
C ASP A 172 -10.45 15.80 -8.03
N GLY A 173 -9.67 14.71 -8.01
CA GLY A 173 -8.76 14.31 -9.08
C GLY A 173 -7.43 15.07 -9.11
N ARG A 174 -7.14 15.95 -8.15
CA ARG A 174 -5.80 16.56 -8.05
C ARG A 174 -4.80 15.57 -7.46
N ALA A 175 -3.63 15.45 -8.09
CA ALA A 175 -2.49 14.78 -7.49
C ALA A 175 -1.72 15.76 -6.60
N VAL A 176 -1.42 15.35 -5.38
CA VAL A 176 -0.63 16.13 -4.43
C VAL A 176 0.56 15.31 -3.97
N ARG A 177 1.69 15.97 -3.77
CA ARG A 177 2.89 15.37 -3.18
C ARG A 177 3.06 15.89 -1.77
N VAL A 178 3.28 14.98 -0.81
CA VAL A 178 3.50 15.26 0.60
C VAL A 178 4.78 14.57 1.06
N GLY A 179 5.55 15.23 1.92
CA GLY A 179 6.88 14.75 2.34
C GLY A 179 7.92 14.82 1.22
N GLY A 180 8.90 13.93 1.24
CA GLY A 180 9.99 13.90 0.26
C GLY A 180 11.03 12.84 0.61
N LYS A 181 12.29 13.00 0.15
CA LYS A 181 13.41 12.08 0.45
C LYS A 181 14.16 12.42 1.75
N GLN A 182 13.89 13.58 2.34
CA GLN A 182 14.58 14.05 3.54
C GLN A 182 14.10 13.28 4.78
N LEU A 183 15.04 12.86 5.65
CA LEU A 183 14.73 12.23 6.93
C LEU A 183 14.22 13.23 7.97
N LYS A 184 14.68 14.49 7.89
CA LYS A 184 14.24 15.56 8.78
C LYS A 184 13.27 16.46 8.04
N ASP A 185 12.02 16.43 8.46
CA ASP A 185 10.97 17.35 8.03
C ASP A 185 10.29 17.90 9.29
N SER A 186 10.59 19.17 9.59
CA SER A 186 10.08 19.86 10.79
C SER A 186 9.20 21.05 10.43
N ALA A 187 8.91 21.24 9.14
CA ALA A 187 8.12 22.38 8.67
C ALA A 187 6.67 21.93 8.37
N GLY A 188 5.70 22.54 9.07
CA GLY A 188 4.30 22.29 8.86
C GLY A 188 3.77 20.98 9.49
N LEU A 189 2.65 20.53 8.99
CA LEU A 189 1.99 19.31 9.46
C LEU A 189 2.57 18.06 8.78
N PRO A 190 2.73 16.95 9.49
CA PRO A 190 3.22 15.69 8.91
C PRO A 190 2.14 15.00 8.09
N LEU A 191 1.82 15.54 6.91
CA LEU A 191 0.71 15.08 6.07
C LEU A 191 0.89 13.64 5.56
N THR A 192 2.11 13.13 5.45
CA THR A 192 2.35 11.72 5.16
C THR A 192 1.65 10.81 6.17
N LYS A 193 1.70 11.17 7.46
CA LYS A 193 1.06 10.42 8.54
C LYS A 193 -0.47 10.51 8.54
N LEU A 194 -1.04 11.49 7.85
CA LEU A 194 -2.48 11.59 7.66
C LEU A 194 -2.99 10.53 6.67
N PHE A 195 -2.22 10.30 5.60
CA PHE A 195 -2.59 9.33 4.56
C PHE A 195 -2.23 7.89 4.93
N VAL A 196 -1.14 7.68 5.67
CA VAL A 196 -0.77 6.34 6.16
C VAL A 196 -1.80 5.87 7.18
N GLY A 197 -2.41 4.72 6.95
CA GLY A 197 -3.48 4.17 7.79
C GLY A 197 -4.87 4.75 7.50
N SER A 198 -5.04 5.51 6.40
CA SER A 198 -6.34 6.07 6.00
C SER A 198 -7.25 5.10 5.25
N GLU A 199 -6.77 3.90 4.93
CA GLU A 199 -7.49 2.84 4.21
C GLU A 199 -8.11 3.29 2.87
N GLY A 200 -7.48 4.27 2.21
CA GLY A 200 -7.96 4.82 0.94
C GLY A 200 -9.07 5.87 1.06
N LEU A 201 -9.52 6.21 2.27
CA LEU A 201 -10.62 7.15 2.49
C LEU A 201 -10.25 8.61 2.14
N LEU A 202 -8.98 8.97 2.24
CA LEU A 202 -8.51 10.35 2.00
C LEU A 202 -7.97 10.57 0.59
N GLY A 203 -7.75 9.52 -0.17
CA GLY A 203 -7.21 9.58 -1.53
C GLY A 203 -6.56 8.29 -1.97
N ILE A 204 -6.18 8.23 -3.24
CA ILE A 204 -5.54 7.07 -3.87
C ILE A 204 -4.04 7.32 -3.95
N ILE A 205 -3.25 6.50 -3.28
CA ILE A 205 -1.79 6.57 -3.29
C ILE A 205 -1.28 6.06 -4.64
N THR A 206 -0.46 6.86 -5.33
CA THR A 206 0.10 6.54 -6.64
C THR A 206 1.61 6.43 -6.65
N GLU A 207 2.30 7.01 -5.67
CA GLU A 207 3.74 6.84 -5.47
C GLU A 207 4.07 6.88 -3.96
N VAL A 208 5.04 6.10 -3.55
CA VAL A 208 5.52 6.02 -2.16
C VAL A 208 7.04 6.16 -2.16
N THR A 209 7.56 7.10 -1.37
CA THR A 209 8.99 7.19 -1.05
C THR A 209 9.24 6.51 0.29
N LEU A 210 10.03 5.44 0.28
CA LEU A 210 10.35 4.62 1.45
C LEU A 210 11.78 4.88 1.91
N ARG A 211 11.98 4.92 3.23
CA ARG A 211 13.29 4.85 3.86
C ARG A 211 13.79 3.42 3.84
N LEU A 212 15.06 3.23 3.49
CA LEU A 212 15.78 1.97 3.59
C LEU A 212 16.86 2.05 4.67
N LEU A 213 17.19 0.92 5.26
CA LEU A 213 18.24 0.80 6.25
C LEU A 213 19.47 0.06 5.66
N PRO A 214 20.65 0.16 6.29
CA PRO A 214 21.74 -0.76 6.03
C PRO A 214 21.29 -2.21 6.28
N PRO A 215 21.95 -3.21 5.69
CA PRO A 215 21.63 -4.60 5.91
C PRO A 215 21.75 -4.97 7.40
N GLN A 216 20.89 -5.87 7.86
CA GLN A 216 20.98 -6.38 9.22
C GLN A 216 22.29 -7.12 9.44
N ALA A 217 22.84 -7.00 10.67
CA ALA A 217 23.90 -7.90 11.11
C ALA A 217 23.40 -9.36 11.11
N PRO A 218 24.29 -10.34 10.88
CA PRO A 218 23.91 -11.75 10.95
C PRO A 218 23.21 -12.08 12.28
N ALA A 219 22.03 -12.71 12.20
CA ALA A 219 21.32 -13.16 13.39
C ALA A 219 22.00 -14.40 14.00
N CYS A 220 22.10 -14.41 15.33
CA CYS A 220 22.50 -15.60 16.08
C CYS A 220 21.32 -16.04 16.96
N THR A 221 20.95 -17.32 16.86
CA THR A 221 19.92 -17.90 17.73
C THR A 221 20.59 -18.59 18.91
N VAL A 222 20.25 -18.13 20.12
CA VAL A 222 20.68 -18.78 21.36
C VAL A 222 19.48 -19.50 21.97
N VAL A 223 19.61 -20.79 22.21
CA VAL A 223 18.57 -21.59 22.88
C VAL A 223 19.05 -21.93 24.28
N GLY A 224 18.27 -21.57 25.30
CA GLY A 224 18.49 -21.91 26.69
C GLY A 224 17.36 -22.78 27.23
N THR A 225 17.70 -23.89 27.89
CA THR A 225 16.72 -24.73 28.58
C THR A 225 16.84 -24.51 30.10
N PHE A 226 15.72 -24.20 30.74
CA PHE A 226 15.68 -23.86 32.15
C PHE A 226 14.76 -24.82 32.92
N ALA A 227 15.14 -25.15 34.15
CA ALA A 227 14.37 -26.07 34.99
C ALA A 227 13.14 -25.42 35.66
N SER A 228 13.02 -24.09 35.62
CA SER A 228 11.87 -23.37 36.18
C SER A 228 11.49 -22.17 35.34
N VAL A 229 10.20 -21.75 35.43
CA VAL A 229 9.65 -20.60 34.73
C VAL A 229 10.32 -19.28 35.11
N SER A 230 10.87 -19.18 36.31
CA SER A 230 11.55 -17.97 36.79
C SER A 230 12.76 -17.57 35.94
N TYR A 231 13.39 -18.52 35.29
CA TYR A 231 14.56 -18.27 34.41
C TYR A 231 14.18 -18.00 32.98
N THR A 232 12.96 -18.32 32.55
CA THR A 232 12.48 -18.06 31.17
C THR A 232 12.23 -16.58 30.90
N HIS A 233 12.21 -15.74 31.94
CA HIS A 233 12.07 -14.28 31.86
C HIS A 233 13.41 -13.53 31.90
N LEU A 234 14.52 -14.21 31.72
CA LEU A 234 15.81 -13.57 31.50
C LEU A 234 15.76 -12.82 30.15
N THR A 235 15.48 -11.53 30.23
CA THR A 235 15.67 -10.63 29.10
C THR A 235 17.16 -10.39 28.94
N LEU A 236 17.75 -10.87 27.83
CA LEU A 236 19.05 -10.37 27.41
C LEU A 236 18.90 -8.86 27.17
N PRO A 237 19.80 -8.00 27.71
CA PRO A 237 19.76 -6.59 27.42
C PRO A 237 19.97 -6.40 25.92
N THR A 238 18.91 -5.95 25.23
CA THR A 238 18.95 -5.69 23.79
C THR A 238 19.61 -4.36 23.46
N SER A 239 19.91 -3.54 24.46
CA SER A 239 20.56 -2.24 24.32
C SER A 239 22.04 -2.31 23.97
N ASP A 240 22.71 -3.44 24.23
CA ASP A 240 24.16 -3.58 24.01
C ASP A 240 24.52 -4.31 22.72
N LEU A 241 23.54 -4.53 21.84
CA LEU A 241 23.71 -5.18 20.54
C LEU A 241 23.60 -4.20 19.38
N VAL A 242 24.16 -3.00 19.53
CA VAL A 242 24.29 -2.01 18.44
C VAL A 242 25.71 -2.00 17.94
#